data_5eecad90df7cf77829120d6c93b77a00
#
_entry.id   5eecad90df7cf77829120d6c93b77a00
#
_cell.length_a   1.000
_cell.length_b   1.000
_cell.length_c   1.000
_cell.angle_alpha   90.00
_cell.angle_beta   90.00
_cell.angle_gamma   90.00
#
_symmetry.space_group_name_H-M   'P 1'
#
loop_
_entity.id
_entity.type
_entity.pdbx_description
1 polymer ?
#
loop_
_entity_poly.entity_id
_entity_poly.type
_entity_poly.pdbx_seq_one_letter_code
_entity_poly.pdbx_strand_id
1 'polypeptide(L)'
;MYARNVSFRLKSNTYSDYTRTFENQILPLLRKQKGFKDEIMLSNPGSQDAVAISLWEHKNNADDYNTNTYPQALKTLANVIDGTPRV
;
A
#
# COMPACT_ATOMS: atom_id res chain seq x y z
N MET A 1 -2.16 -11.49 -15.14
CA MET A 1 -1.67 -10.67 -14.01
C MET A 1 -2.62 -9.52 -13.73
N TYR A 2 -2.81 -9.18 -12.48
CA TYR A 2 -3.73 -8.13 -12.07
C TYR A 2 -2.99 -7.09 -11.22
N ALA A 3 -3.23 -5.81 -11.51
CA ALA A 3 -2.65 -4.70 -10.74
C ALA A 3 -3.72 -4.03 -9.88
N ARG A 4 -3.42 -3.87 -8.58
CA ARG A 4 -4.26 -3.13 -7.65
C ARG A 4 -3.56 -1.81 -7.34
N ASN A 5 -4.22 -0.72 -7.65
CA ASN A 5 -3.67 0.62 -7.57
C ASN A 5 -4.30 1.38 -6.40
N VAL A 6 -3.49 1.92 -5.52
CA VAL A 6 -3.96 2.71 -4.38
C VAL A 6 -3.30 4.08 -4.42
N SER A 7 -4.11 5.12 -4.56
CA SER A 7 -3.65 6.51 -4.52
C SER A 7 -3.95 7.10 -3.15
N PHE A 8 -2.97 7.80 -2.58
CA PHE A 8 -3.14 8.38 -1.26
C PHE A 8 -2.24 9.59 -1.08
N ARG A 9 -2.46 10.30 0.01
CA ARG A 9 -1.68 11.48 0.36
C ARG A 9 -1.00 11.26 1.71
N LEU A 10 0.27 11.57 1.79
CA LEU A 10 1.04 11.48 3.02
C LEU A 10 0.87 12.77 3.84
N LYS A 11 0.91 12.64 5.16
CA LYS A 11 1.01 13.80 6.03
C LYS A 11 2.35 14.49 5.83
N SER A 12 2.42 15.78 6.11
CA SER A 12 3.67 16.55 5.96
C SER A 12 4.80 15.90 6.76
N ASN A 13 5.98 15.84 6.15
CA ASN A 13 7.22 15.35 6.79
C ASN A 13 7.16 13.89 7.27
N THR A 14 6.34 13.05 6.63
CA THR A 14 6.20 11.63 7.03
C THR A 14 6.75 10.65 6.00
N TYR A 15 7.39 11.13 4.93
CA TYR A 15 7.82 10.23 3.86
C TYR A 15 8.78 9.13 4.36
N SER A 16 9.76 9.50 5.19
CA SER A 16 10.71 8.52 5.75
C SER A 16 10.02 7.51 6.66
N ASP A 17 9.09 7.97 7.49
CA ASP A 17 8.32 7.10 8.37
C ASP A 17 7.44 6.16 7.57
N TYR A 18 6.79 6.68 6.51
CA TYR A 18 5.98 5.87 5.61
C TYR A 18 6.81 4.76 4.96
N THR A 19 7.97 5.12 4.39
CA THR A 19 8.84 4.16 3.71
C THR A 19 9.29 3.05 4.68
N ARG A 20 9.71 3.43 5.87
CA ARG A 20 10.15 2.49 6.89
C ARG A 20 9.02 1.56 7.33
N THR A 21 7.85 2.12 7.62
CA THR A 21 6.67 1.34 8.03
C THR A 21 6.25 0.39 6.93
N PHE A 22 6.24 0.86 5.68
CA PHE A 22 5.87 0.03 4.55
C PHE A 22 6.83 -1.15 4.40
N GLU A 23 8.13 -0.90 4.39
CA GLU A 23 9.12 -1.95 4.21
C GLU A 23 9.12 -2.97 5.35
N ASN A 24 8.93 -2.51 6.58
CA ASN A 24 9.06 -3.36 7.76
C ASN A 24 7.76 -4.06 8.14
N GLN A 25 6.60 -3.51 7.81
CA GLN A 25 5.31 -4.04 8.27
C GLN A 25 4.35 -4.38 7.15
N ILE A 26 4.28 -3.59 6.09
CA ILE A 26 3.31 -3.81 5.02
C ILE A 26 3.82 -4.80 3.98
N LEU A 27 5.04 -4.62 3.51
CA LEU A 27 5.61 -5.50 2.49
C LEU A 27 5.72 -6.97 2.97
N PRO A 28 6.18 -7.25 4.20
CA PRO A 28 6.14 -8.62 4.71
C PRO A 28 4.71 -9.20 4.77
N LEU A 29 3.72 -8.37 5.09
CA LEU A 29 2.33 -8.78 5.11
C LEU A 29 1.83 -9.13 3.71
N LEU A 30 2.17 -8.32 2.71
CA LEU A 30 1.84 -8.59 1.31
C LEU A 30 2.47 -9.88 0.81
N ARG A 31 3.74 -10.10 1.14
CA ARG A 31 4.47 -11.30 0.69
C ARG A 31 3.88 -12.61 1.18
N LYS A 32 3.10 -12.57 2.26
CA LYS A 32 2.40 -13.75 2.77
C LYS A 32 1.08 -14.03 2.05
N GLN A 33 0.61 -13.11 1.23
CA GLN A 33 -0.68 -13.24 0.57
C GLN A 33 -0.57 -14.16 -0.65
N LYS A 34 -1.59 -15.01 -0.81
CA LYS A 34 -1.67 -15.89 -1.98
C LYS A 34 -1.76 -15.06 -3.26
N GLY A 35 -0.93 -15.38 -4.22
CA GLY A 35 -0.94 -14.74 -5.54
C GLY A 35 -0.22 -13.40 -5.62
N PHE A 36 0.34 -12.91 -4.52
CA PHE A 36 1.14 -11.68 -4.56
C PHE A 36 2.40 -11.89 -5.40
N LYS A 37 2.68 -10.96 -6.29
CA LYS A 37 3.84 -11.01 -7.18
C LYS A 37 4.87 -9.94 -6.87
N ASP A 38 4.46 -8.68 -6.79
CA ASP A 38 5.39 -7.58 -6.58
C ASP A 38 4.66 -6.32 -6.14
N GLU A 39 5.43 -5.34 -5.68
CA GLU A 39 4.92 -4.05 -5.24
C GLU A 39 5.76 -2.94 -5.83
N ILE A 40 5.08 -1.91 -6.34
CA ILE A 40 5.73 -0.71 -6.89
C ILE A 40 5.19 0.49 -6.14
N MET A 41 6.09 1.29 -5.55
CA MET A 41 5.72 2.53 -4.88
C MET A 41 6.24 3.71 -5.68
N LEU A 42 5.35 4.65 -5.97
CA LEU A 42 5.68 5.87 -6.68
C LEU A 42 5.34 7.06 -5.81
N SER A 43 6.24 8.01 -5.71
CA SER A 43 6.00 9.26 -5.01
C SER A 43 6.58 10.43 -5.80
N ASN A 44 5.98 11.60 -5.63
CA ASN A 44 6.49 12.82 -6.24
C ASN A 44 7.26 13.61 -5.17
N PRO A 45 8.58 13.79 -5.32
CA PRO A 45 9.41 14.43 -4.29
C PRO A 45 8.95 15.85 -3.88
N GLY A 46 8.27 16.57 -4.75
CA GLY A 46 7.76 17.90 -4.45
C GLY A 46 6.32 17.91 -3.93
N SER A 47 5.75 16.75 -3.64
CA SER A 47 4.35 16.62 -3.31
C SER A 47 4.17 15.60 -2.19
N GLN A 48 2.96 15.59 -1.58
CA GLN A 48 2.56 14.58 -0.61
C GLN A 48 1.84 13.39 -1.26
N ASP A 49 1.64 13.45 -2.57
CA ASP A 49 0.92 12.38 -3.29
C ASP A 49 1.80 11.16 -3.48
N ALA A 50 1.20 10.00 -3.32
CA ALA A 50 1.86 8.72 -3.51
C ALA A 50 0.89 7.70 -4.11
N VAL A 51 1.46 6.71 -4.79
CA VAL A 51 0.71 5.61 -5.39
C VAL A 51 1.42 4.32 -5.04
N ALA A 52 0.67 3.35 -4.55
CA ALA A 52 1.15 2.00 -4.30
C ALA A 52 0.44 1.04 -5.24
N ILE A 53 1.22 0.30 -6.03
CA ILE A 53 0.70 -0.66 -7.01
C ILE A 53 1.14 -2.04 -6.58
N SER A 54 0.19 -2.92 -6.28
CA SER A 54 0.48 -4.32 -6.01
C SER A 54 0.10 -5.17 -7.22
N LEU A 55 0.99 -6.09 -7.57
CA LEU A 55 0.80 -7.00 -8.70
C LEU A 55 0.44 -8.38 -8.18
N TRP A 56 -0.61 -8.95 -8.74
CA TRP A 56 -1.20 -10.22 -8.31
C TRP A 56 -1.35 -11.17 -9.48
N GLU A 57 -1.29 -12.45 -9.20
CA GLU A 57 -1.49 -13.47 -10.22
C GLU A 57 -2.91 -13.38 -10.82
N HIS A 58 -3.92 -13.24 -9.95
CA HIS A 58 -5.32 -13.15 -10.35
C HIS A 58 -6.03 -12.04 -9.57
N LYS A 59 -7.09 -11.50 -10.16
CA LYS A 59 -7.95 -10.50 -9.52
C LYS A 59 -8.50 -11.00 -8.19
N ASN A 60 -8.86 -12.27 -8.09
CA ASN A 60 -9.39 -12.86 -6.87
C ASN A 60 -8.42 -12.75 -5.70
N ASN A 61 -7.12 -12.87 -5.96
CA ASN A 61 -6.10 -12.73 -4.92
C ASN A 61 -6.09 -11.31 -4.37
N ALA A 62 -6.18 -10.31 -5.25
CA ALA A 62 -6.23 -8.91 -4.85
C ALA A 62 -7.53 -8.60 -4.07
N ASP A 63 -8.65 -9.16 -4.50
CA ASP A 63 -9.94 -8.97 -3.82
C ASP A 63 -9.91 -9.57 -2.42
N ASP A 64 -9.33 -10.75 -2.24
CA ASP A 64 -9.18 -11.39 -0.94
C ASP A 64 -8.30 -10.55 -0.01
N TYR A 65 -7.20 -10.03 -0.52
CA TYR A 65 -6.35 -9.12 0.24
C TYR A 65 -7.14 -7.87 0.67
N ASN A 66 -7.87 -7.27 -0.26
CA ASN A 66 -8.64 -6.06 0.01
C ASN A 66 -9.67 -6.27 1.13
N THR A 67 -10.31 -7.42 1.15
CA THR A 67 -11.35 -7.73 2.14
C THR A 67 -10.76 -8.14 3.49
N ASN A 68 -9.74 -8.99 3.49
CA ASN A 68 -9.29 -9.69 4.70
C ASN A 68 -8.09 -9.03 5.38
N THR A 69 -7.25 -8.31 4.65
CA THR A 69 -5.95 -7.86 5.14
C THR A 69 -5.74 -6.36 5.04
N TYR A 70 -6.24 -5.73 3.99
CA TYR A 70 -6.03 -4.29 3.75
C TYR A 70 -6.50 -3.40 4.91
N PRO A 71 -7.63 -3.68 5.61
CA PRO A 71 -8.01 -2.87 6.77
C PRO A 71 -6.94 -2.80 7.85
N GLN A 72 -6.20 -3.89 8.06
CA GLN A 72 -5.08 -3.91 9.01
C GLN A 72 -3.92 -3.05 8.51
N ALA A 73 -3.61 -3.13 7.22
CA ALA A 73 -2.58 -2.29 6.61
C ALA A 73 -2.90 -0.80 6.76
N LEU A 74 -4.17 -0.42 6.56
CA LEU A 74 -4.62 0.95 6.77
C LEU A 74 -4.41 1.41 8.20
N LYS A 75 -4.72 0.58 9.19
CA LYS A 75 -4.49 0.91 10.60
C LYS A 75 -3.02 1.15 10.88
N THR A 76 -2.16 0.32 10.32
CA THR A 76 -0.71 0.44 10.50
C THR A 76 -0.18 1.74 9.91
N LEU A 77 -0.76 2.20 8.80
CA LEU A 77 -0.33 3.41 8.10
C LEU A 77 -1.09 4.68 8.52
N ALA A 78 -2.04 4.58 9.46
CA ALA A 78 -2.93 5.69 9.80
C ALA A 78 -2.18 6.95 10.25
N ASN A 79 -1.03 6.80 10.90
CA ASN A 79 -0.26 7.92 11.40
C ASN A 79 0.45 8.72 10.31
N VAL A 80 0.64 8.16 9.13
CA VAL A 80 1.39 8.79 8.05
C VAL A 80 0.54 9.15 6.83
N ILE A 81 -0.69 8.66 6.75
CA ILE A 81 -1.60 8.94 5.64
C ILE A 81 -2.59 10.03 6.02
N ASP A 82 -2.77 11.02 5.14
CA ASP A 82 -3.73 12.10 5.28
C ASP A 82 -4.99 11.75 4.47
N GLY A 83 -6.11 11.64 5.17
CA GLY A 83 -7.38 11.29 4.56
C GLY A 83 -7.52 9.80 4.25
N THR A 84 -8.41 9.47 3.33
CA THR A 84 -8.72 8.09 2.96
C THR A 84 -8.09 7.73 1.62
N PRO A 85 -7.30 6.65 1.53
CA PRO A 85 -6.75 6.20 0.26
C PRO A 85 -7.85 5.80 -0.73
N ARG A 86 -7.56 5.95 -2.01
CA ARG A 86 -8.44 5.52 -3.11
C ARG A 86 -7.86 4.28 -3.75
N VAL A 87 -8.66 3.26 -3.77
CA VAL A 87 -8.30 1.99 -4.43
C VAL A 87 -8.73 1.99 -5.89
#